data_53dfd11fd300050cee3653ec3590cf3d
#
_entry.id   53dfd11fd300050cee3653ec3590cf3d
#
_cell.length_a   1.000
_cell.length_b   1.000
_cell.length_c   1.000
_cell.angle_alpha   90.00
_cell.angle_beta   90.00
_cell.angle_gamma   90.00
#
_symmetry.space_group_name_H-M   'P 1'
#
loop_
_entity.id
_entity.type
_entity.pdbx_description
1 polymer ?
#
loop_
_entity_poly.entity_id
_entity_poly.type
_entity_poly.pdbx_seq_one_letter_code
_entity_poly.pdbx_strand_id
1 'polypeptide(L)' 'MFTDILKEKYGRTEIGASTWIRPKESTGIDLLSFQAVEHAADSMAQEGLIHIQEKHRESQTGSRLIDGIRFMRLK' A
#
# COMPACT_ATOMS: atom_id res chain seq x y z
N MET A 1 10.78 -9.57 -1.06
CA MET A 1 9.65 -9.72 -0.12
C MET A 1 8.54 -8.78 -0.51
N PHE A 2 7.33 -9.11 -0.16
CA PHE A 2 6.16 -8.33 -0.59
C PHE A 2 6.19 -6.88 -0.13
N THR A 3 6.74 -6.65 1.05
CA THR A 3 6.81 -5.28 1.58
C THR A 3 7.79 -4.39 0.83
N ASP A 4 8.63 -4.97 -0.01
CA ASP A 4 9.60 -4.19 -0.78
C ASP A 4 8.93 -3.27 -1.79
N ILE A 5 7.76 -3.66 -2.33
CA ILE A 5 7.03 -2.80 -3.26
C ILE A 5 6.57 -1.52 -2.58
N LEU A 6 6.17 -1.62 -1.31
CA LEU A 6 5.75 -0.45 -0.55
C LEU A 6 6.94 0.48 -0.31
N LYS A 7 8.08 -0.07 0.09
CA LYS A 7 9.28 0.72 0.31
C LYS A 7 9.76 1.38 -0.98
N GLU A 8 9.67 0.66 -2.10
CA GLU A 8 10.06 1.20 -3.38
C GLU A 8 9.13 2.36 -3.79
N LYS A 9 7.83 2.17 -3.63
CA LYS A 9 6.87 3.21 -3.96
C LYS A 9 7.06 4.44 -3.05
N TYR A 10 7.30 4.20 -1.78
CA TYR A 10 7.59 5.26 -0.82
C TYR A 10 8.82 6.06 -1.25
N GLY A 11 9.88 5.37 -1.67
CA GLY A 11 11.11 6.03 -2.11
C GLY A 11 10.95 6.85 -3.38
N ARG A 12 9.98 6.49 -4.23
CA ARG A 12 9.70 7.21 -5.47
C ARG A 12 8.72 8.35 -5.30
N THR A 13 8.05 8.41 -4.16
CA THR A 13 7.04 9.43 -3.89
C THR A 13 7.70 10.60 -3.19
N GLU A 14 7.47 11.80 -3.67
CA GLU A 14 8.01 13.00 -3.05
C GLU A 14 7.31 13.27 -1.71
N ILE A 15 8.04 13.90 -0.80
CA ILE A 15 7.47 14.30 0.48
C ILE A 15 6.30 15.25 0.22
N GLY A 16 5.16 14.94 0.83
CA GLY A 16 3.94 15.71 0.63
C GLY A 16 3.09 15.27 -0.53
N ALA A 17 3.59 14.35 -1.36
CA ALA A 17 2.84 13.83 -2.50
C ALA A 17 2.09 12.56 -2.11
N SER A 18 0.98 12.32 -2.80
CA SER A 18 0.16 11.13 -2.60
C SER A 18 0.31 10.19 -3.77
N THR A 19 0.17 8.90 -3.50
CA THR A 19 0.22 7.88 -4.54
C THR A 19 -0.61 6.68 -4.15
N TRP A 20 -0.96 5.87 -5.14
CA TRP A 20 -1.63 4.59 -4.94
C TRP A 20 -0.62 3.46 -5.09
N ILE A 21 -0.82 2.42 -4.28
CA ILE A 21 -0.11 1.15 -4.46
C ILE A 21 -1.17 0.07 -4.65
N ARG A 22 -1.00 -0.75 -5.69
CA ARG A 22 -1.94 -1.80 -6.05
C ARG A 22 -1.18 -3.07 -6.41
N PRO A 23 -1.76 -4.26 -6.14
CA PRO A 23 -1.09 -5.51 -6.47
C PRO A 23 -0.86 -5.69 -7.96
N LYS A 24 -1.75 -5.15 -8.79
CA LYS A 24 -1.63 -5.28 -10.25
C LYS A 24 -0.43 -4.55 -10.84
N GLU A 25 0.08 -3.57 -10.14
CA GLU A 25 1.22 -2.79 -10.60
C GLU A 25 2.54 -3.48 -10.31
N SER A 26 2.50 -4.54 -9.52
CA SER A 26 3.68 -5.26 -9.09
C SER A 26 3.59 -6.68 -9.62
N THR A 27 4.60 -7.10 -10.34
CA THR A 27 4.61 -8.44 -10.91
C THR A 27 4.66 -9.50 -9.81
N GLY A 28 3.76 -10.46 -9.90
CA GLY A 28 3.80 -11.65 -9.08
C GLY A 28 3.20 -11.55 -7.70
N ILE A 29 2.60 -10.43 -7.34
CA ILE A 29 1.95 -10.33 -6.04
C ILE A 29 0.47 -10.62 -6.20
N ASP A 30 -0.02 -11.64 -5.51
CA ASP A 30 -1.44 -11.92 -5.50
C ASP A 30 -2.13 -11.09 -4.42
N LEU A 31 -3.46 -11.14 -4.44
CA LEU A 31 -4.28 -10.32 -3.56
C LEU A 31 -4.08 -10.68 -2.09
N LEU A 32 -3.92 -11.95 -1.79
CA LEU A 32 -3.70 -12.38 -0.41
C LEU A 32 -2.35 -11.88 0.12
N SER A 33 -1.32 -11.95 -0.70
CA SER A 33 0.00 -11.45 -0.32
C SER A 33 -0.01 -9.95 -0.13
N PHE A 34 -0.86 -9.23 -0.86
CA PHE A 34 -0.95 -7.79 -0.73
C PHE A 34 -1.43 -7.36 0.66
N GLN A 35 -2.10 -8.25 1.40
CA GLN A 35 -2.53 -7.94 2.75
C GLN A 35 -1.33 -7.69 3.68
N ALA A 36 -0.20 -8.33 3.41
CA ALA A 36 1.03 -8.03 4.15
C ALA A 36 1.54 -6.62 3.86
N VAL A 37 1.32 -6.14 2.64
CA VAL A 37 1.67 -4.75 2.30
C VAL A 37 0.80 -3.78 3.10
N GLU A 38 -0.46 -4.09 3.28
CA GLU A 38 -1.34 -3.27 4.11
C GLU A 38 -0.81 -3.16 5.54
N HIS A 39 -0.41 -4.28 6.14
CA HIS A 39 0.14 -4.26 7.50
C HIS A 39 1.42 -3.43 7.58
N ALA A 40 2.27 -3.53 6.57
CA ALA A 40 3.49 -2.74 6.51
C ALA A 40 3.17 -1.25 6.40
N ALA A 41 2.15 -0.90 5.61
CA ALA A 41 1.72 0.49 5.47
C ALA A 41 1.19 1.04 6.79
N ASP A 42 0.41 0.24 7.53
CA ASP A 42 -0.07 0.65 8.84
C ASP A 42 1.07 0.91 9.80
N SER A 43 2.11 0.08 9.78
CA SER A 43 3.30 0.29 10.62
C SER A 43 4.02 1.58 10.25
N MET A 44 4.18 1.85 8.96
CA MET A 44 4.81 3.09 8.51
C MET A 44 3.98 4.31 8.92
N ALA A 45 2.66 4.19 8.87
CA ALA A 45 1.78 5.28 9.31
C ALA A 45 1.93 5.55 10.80
N GLN A 46 2.03 4.49 11.60
CA GLN A 46 2.24 4.64 13.04
C GLN A 46 3.58 5.31 13.36
N GLU A 47 4.58 5.06 12.53
CA GLU A 47 5.89 5.68 12.68
C GLU A 47 5.93 7.13 12.17
N GLY A 48 4.85 7.60 11.58
CA GLY A 48 4.79 8.96 11.06
C GLY A 48 5.48 9.16 9.72
N LEU A 49 5.78 8.06 9.02
CA LEU A 49 6.45 8.14 7.71
C LEU A 49 5.48 8.46 6.59
N ILE A 50 4.26 7.96 6.70
CA ILE A 50 3.21 8.18 5.71
C ILE A 50 1.89 8.46 6.41
N HIS A 51 0.95 9.02 5.64
CA HIS A 51 -0.44 9.16 6.07
C HIS A 51 -1.31 8.37 5.11
N ILE A 52 -2.01 7.36 5.61
CA ILE A 52 -2.90 6.56 4.78
C ILE A 52 -4.18 7.34 4.57
N GLN A 53 -4.49 7.65 3.32
CA GLN A 53 -5.65 8.46 2.96
C GLN A 53 -6.85 7.62 2.59
N GLU A 54 -6.62 6.45 1.98
CA GLU A 54 -7.70 5.60 1.53
C GLU A 54 -7.21 4.18 1.37
N LYS A 55 -8.08 3.22 1.68
CA LYS A 55 -7.87 1.81 1.41
C LYS A 55 -9.04 1.32 0.57
N HIS A 56 -8.75 0.73 -0.57
CA HIS A 56 -9.76 0.19 -1.45
C HIS A 56 -9.91 -1.30 -1.19
N ARG A 57 -11.15 -1.77 -1.09
CA ARG A 57 -11.46 -3.18 -0.90
C ARG A 57 -12.10 -3.72 -2.16
N GLU A 58 -11.65 -4.90 -2.60
CA GLU A 58 -12.21 -5.52 -3.79
C GLU A 58 -13.60 -6.10 -3.48
N SER A 59 -14.39 -6.28 -4.54
CA SER A 59 -15.73 -6.83 -4.42
C SER A 59 -15.92 -8.11 -5.23
N GLN A 60 -14.88 -8.56 -5.92
CA GLN A 60 -15.00 -9.67 -6.87
C GLN A 60 -15.03 -11.03 -6.19
N THR A 61 -14.24 -11.21 -5.14
CA THR A 61 -14.16 -12.49 -4.45
C THR A 61 -15.16 -12.61 -3.32
N GLY A 62 -15.76 -11.51 -2.90
CA GLY A 62 -16.65 -11.49 -1.75
C GLY A 62 -15.94 -11.42 -0.41
N SER A 63 -14.62 -11.54 -0.39
CA SER A 63 -13.83 -11.47 0.84
C SER A 63 -13.47 -10.05 1.24
N ARG A 64 -13.67 -9.09 0.37
CA ARG A 64 -13.39 -7.68 0.60
C ARG A 64 -11.95 -7.43 1.04
N LEU A 65 -11.03 -8.09 0.36
CA LEU A 65 -9.61 -7.92 0.62
C LEU A 65 -9.15 -6.54 0.15
N ILE A 66 -8.13 -6.01 0.81
CA ILE A 66 -7.55 -4.74 0.38
C ILE A 66 -6.85 -4.95 -0.95
N ASP A 67 -7.20 -4.15 -1.96
CA ASP A 67 -6.58 -4.22 -3.27
C ASP A 67 -6.00 -2.89 -3.73
N GLY A 68 -5.94 -1.91 -2.84
CA GLY A 68 -5.33 -0.63 -3.13
C GLY A 68 -5.18 0.20 -1.87
N ILE A 69 -4.09 0.93 -1.78
CA ILE A 69 -3.82 1.83 -0.66
C ILE A 69 -3.33 3.14 -1.22
N ARG A 70 -3.99 4.23 -0.84
CA ARG A 70 -3.53 5.57 -1.17
C ARG A 70 -2.88 6.17 0.06
N PHE A 71 -1.66 6.63 -0.10
CA PHE A 71 -0.96 7.25 1.01
C PHE A 71 -0.23 8.51 0.56
N MET A 72 0.04 9.37 1.53
CA MET A 72 0.87 10.56 1.34
C MET A 72 2.16 10.37 2.11
N ARG A 73 3.28 10.67 1.48
CA ARG A 73 4.57 10.58 2.15
C ARG A 73 4.77 11.80 3.04
N LEU A 74 5.07 11.57 4.32
CA LEU A 74 5.27 12.65 5.29
C LEU A 74 6.74 12.99 5.51
N LYS A 75 7.62 12.02 5.37
CA LYS A 75 9.05 12.22 5.65
C LYS A 75 9.93 11.67 4.55
#